data_8ca23b51dd6276b2386be669229af366
#
_entry.id   8ca23b51dd6276b2386be669229af366
#
_cell.length_a   1.000
_cell.length_b   1.000
_cell.length_c   1.000
_cell.angle_alpha   90.00
_cell.angle_beta   90.00
_cell.angle_gamma   90.00
#
_symmetry.space_group_name_H-M   'P 1'
#
loop_
_entity.id
_entity.type
_entity.pdbx_description
1 polymer ?
#
loop_
_entity_poly.entity_id
_entity_poly.type
_entity_poly.pdbx_seq_one_letter_code
_entity_poly.pdbx_strand_id
1 'polypeptide(L)'
;MMDPHHEADAEHAPTDSAALDRLRRFGGGKLLRDMIALFLVAAPERLASARSALAADNVGGTELALHSLKSSSAQLGAMRMYHLCDQGEQRARDGSLVGVPALIDELEQEFARVREWLASARDEGTS
;
A
#
# COMPACT_ATOMS: atom_id res chain seq x y z
N MET A 1 15.76 22.82 -17.59
CA MET A 1 16.10 21.42 -17.36
C MET A 1 15.26 20.86 -16.25
N MET A 2 14.67 19.71 -16.48
CA MET A 2 13.76 19.12 -15.52
C MET A 2 14.52 18.45 -14.40
N ASP A 3 14.10 18.69 -13.16
CA ASP A 3 14.68 18.07 -11.96
C ASP A 3 14.36 16.57 -11.97
N PRO A 4 15.36 15.67 -11.92
CA PRO A 4 15.10 14.23 -11.86
C PRO A 4 14.22 13.83 -10.68
N HIS A 5 14.32 14.53 -9.55
CA HIS A 5 13.46 14.27 -8.40
C HIS A 5 12.02 14.61 -8.67
N HIS A 6 11.78 15.66 -9.44
CA HIS A 6 10.43 16.05 -9.81
C HIS A 6 9.76 15.00 -10.70
N GLU A 7 10.50 14.45 -11.66
CA GLU A 7 9.99 13.36 -12.51
C GLU A 7 9.70 12.12 -11.69
N ALA A 8 10.61 11.75 -10.79
CA ALA A 8 10.42 10.58 -9.93
C ALA A 8 9.18 10.75 -9.03
N ASP A 9 8.97 11.95 -8.49
CA ASP A 9 7.79 12.25 -7.68
C ASP A 9 6.51 12.15 -8.50
N ALA A 10 6.52 12.57 -9.75
CA ALA A 10 5.36 12.47 -10.64
C ALA A 10 5.06 11.00 -10.97
N GLU A 11 6.10 10.18 -11.21
CA GLU A 11 5.93 8.75 -11.49
C GLU A 11 5.46 7.99 -10.27
N HIS A 12 5.84 8.45 -9.07
CA HIS A 12 5.51 7.79 -7.80
C HIS A 12 4.53 8.61 -6.97
N ALA A 13 3.55 9.22 -7.65
CA ALA A 13 2.48 9.91 -6.94
C ALA A 13 1.88 8.98 -5.87
N PRO A 14 1.56 9.49 -4.68
CA PRO A 14 1.14 8.64 -3.57
C PRO A 14 -0.16 7.88 -3.85
N THR A 15 -1.05 8.45 -4.68
CA THR A 15 -2.34 7.82 -4.99
C THR A 15 -2.65 7.94 -6.47
N ASP A 16 -3.43 6.97 -6.98
CA ASP A 16 -3.85 6.95 -8.38
C ASP A 16 -5.36 6.69 -8.42
N SER A 17 -6.13 7.75 -8.62
CA SER A 17 -7.58 7.65 -8.64
C SER A 17 -8.11 6.83 -9.82
N ALA A 18 -7.31 6.63 -10.86
CA ALA A 18 -7.72 5.78 -11.99
C ALA A 18 -8.00 4.34 -11.54
N ALA A 19 -7.30 3.86 -10.52
CA ALA A 19 -7.55 2.53 -9.95
C ALA A 19 -8.97 2.46 -9.36
N LEU A 20 -9.40 3.49 -8.66
CA LEU A 20 -10.74 3.56 -8.08
C LEU A 20 -11.79 3.65 -9.17
N ASP A 21 -11.52 4.41 -10.22
CA ASP A 21 -12.42 4.53 -11.36
C ASP A 21 -12.62 3.18 -12.06
N ARG A 22 -11.55 2.39 -12.18
CA ARG A 22 -11.64 1.05 -12.75
C ARG A 22 -12.57 0.16 -11.92
N LEU A 23 -12.47 0.22 -10.60
CA LEU A 23 -13.34 -0.56 -9.71
C LEU A 23 -14.80 -0.13 -9.86
N ARG A 24 -15.06 1.18 -9.96
CA ARG A 24 -16.41 1.70 -10.18
C ARG A 24 -17.01 1.21 -11.53
N ARG A 25 -16.19 1.23 -12.58
CA ARG A 25 -16.64 0.77 -13.90
C ARG A 25 -16.90 -0.73 -13.92
N PHE A 26 -16.12 -1.50 -13.17
CA PHE A 26 -16.24 -2.95 -13.15
C PHE A 26 -17.44 -3.44 -12.33
N GLY A 27 -17.66 -2.88 -11.15
CA GLY A 27 -18.70 -3.36 -10.24
C GLY A 27 -19.48 -2.27 -9.53
N GLY A 28 -19.41 -1.02 -10.00
CA GLY A 28 -20.16 0.09 -9.43
C GLY A 28 -19.61 0.57 -8.10
N GLY A 29 -20.36 1.47 -7.47
CA GLY A 29 -19.97 2.04 -6.17
C GLY A 29 -19.94 1.01 -5.05
N LYS A 30 -20.76 -0.03 -5.15
CA LYS A 30 -20.78 -1.10 -4.14
C LYS A 30 -19.45 -1.85 -4.11
N LEU A 31 -18.93 -2.24 -5.28
CA LEU A 31 -17.63 -2.91 -5.34
C LEU A 31 -16.54 -2.03 -4.76
N LEU A 32 -16.53 -0.75 -5.14
CA LEU A 32 -15.55 0.19 -4.63
C LEU A 32 -15.60 0.27 -3.11
N ARG A 33 -16.79 0.46 -2.54
CA ARG A 33 -16.96 0.55 -1.07
C ARG A 33 -16.53 -0.72 -0.36
N ASP A 34 -16.89 -1.89 -0.93
CA ASP A 34 -16.53 -3.18 -0.34
C ASP A 34 -15.01 -3.39 -0.35
N MET A 35 -14.36 -3.03 -1.45
CA MET A 35 -12.90 -3.16 -1.57
C MET A 35 -12.17 -2.20 -0.63
N ILE A 36 -12.67 -0.98 -0.48
CA ILE A 36 -12.10 -0.03 0.47
C ILE A 36 -12.24 -0.56 1.89
N ALA A 37 -13.43 -1.02 2.26
CA ALA A 37 -13.67 -1.56 3.60
C ALA A 37 -12.74 -2.73 3.91
N LEU A 38 -12.58 -3.63 2.95
CA LEU A 38 -11.69 -4.78 3.12
C LEU A 38 -10.24 -4.34 3.32
N PHE A 39 -9.77 -3.39 2.52
CA PHE A 39 -8.39 -2.89 2.62
C PHE A 39 -8.14 -2.22 3.97
N LEU A 40 -9.10 -1.42 4.46
CA LEU A 40 -8.94 -0.70 5.73
C LEU A 40 -8.83 -1.64 6.93
N VAL A 41 -9.36 -2.86 6.81
CA VAL A 41 -9.20 -3.89 7.83
C VAL A 41 -7.92 -4.70 7.60
N ALA A 42 -7.66 -5.10 6.37
CA ALA A 42 -6.55 -6.02 6.06
C ALA A 42 -5.19 -5.34 6.14
N ALA A 43 -5.07 -4.06 5.75
CA ALA A 43 -3.77 -3.40 5.74
C ALA A 43 -3.13 -3.30 7.13
N PRO A 44 -3.85 -2.88 8.21
CA PRO A 44 -3.25 -2.91 9.54
C PRO A 44 -2.82 -4.30 9.98
N GLU A 45 -3.59 -5.33 9.61
CA GLU A 45 -3.23 -6.72 9.94
C GLU A 45 -1.94 -7.15 9.23
N ARG A 46 -1.76 -6.76 7.97
CA ARG A 46 -0.55 -7.07 7.22
C ARG A 46 0.66 -6.33 7.79
N LEU A 47 0.47 -5.07 8.19
CA LEU A 47 1.55 -4.30 8.83
C LEU A 47 1.94 -4.93 10.16
N ALA A 48 0.98 -5.37 10.96
CA ALA A 48 1.26 -6.07 12.22
C ALA A 48 1.98 -7.39 11.96
N SER A 49 1.58 -8.14 10.93
CA SER A 49 2.26 -9.39 10.55
C SER A 49 3.70 -9.15 10.15
N ALA A 50 3.96 -8.08 9.39
CA ALA A 50 5.33 -7.71 9.01
C ALA A 50 6.17 -7.36 10.23
N ARG A 51 5.61 -6.60 11.17
CA ARG A 51 6.30 -6.26 12.43
C ARG A 51 6.64 -7.51 13.24
N SER A 52 5.69 -8.43 13.37
CA SER A 52 5.92 -9.68 14.11
C SER A 52 6.99 -10.53 13.45
N ALA A 53 6.98 -10.63 12.12
CA ALA A 53 7.98 -11.37 11.38
C ALA A 53 9.38 -10.75 11.55
N LEU A 54 9.48 -9.41 11.52
CA LEU A 54 10.73 -8.72 11.78
C LEU A 54 11.27 -9.00 13.17
N ALA A 55 10.40 -8.95 14.17
CA ALA A 55 10.81 -9.21 15.56
C ALA A 55 11.31 -10.65 15.75
N ALA A 56 10.80 -11.58 14.94
CA ALA A 56 11.21 -12.99 14.97
C ALA A 56 12.35 -13.29 14.00
N ASP A 57 12.89 -12.28 13.31
CA ASP A 57 13.93 -12.44 12.29
C ASP A 57 13.48 -13.40 11.19
N ASN A 58 12.18 -13.40 10.90
CA ASN A 58 11.56 -14.30 9.93
C ASN A 58 11.50 -13.61 8.57
N VAL A 59 12.52 -13.86 7.75
CA VAL A 59 12.65 -13.25 6.41
C VAL A 59 11.47 -13.63 5.53
N GLY A 60 11.13 -14.91 5.48
CA GLY A 60 10.02 -15.40 4.65
C GLY A 60 8.67 -14.82 5.06
N GLY A 61 8.42 -14.71 6.36
CA GLY A 61 7.19 -14.11 6.87
C GLY A 61 7.10 -12.63 6.53
N THR A 62 8.22 -11.91 6.61
CA THR A 62 8.29 -10.50 6.25
C THR A 62 7.98 -10.32 4.76
N GLU A 63 8.61 -11.13 3.90
CA GLU A 63 8.37 -11.11 2.46
C GLU A 63 6.90 -11.33 2.14
N LEU A 64 6.30 -12.34 2.74
CA LEU A 64 4.91 -12.70 2.49
C LEU A 64 3.94 -11.58 2.88
N ALA A 65 4.14 -10.99 4.06
CA ALA A 65 3.28 -9.90 4.53
C ALA A 65 3.37 -8.68 3.59
N LEU A 66 4.58 -8.31 3.19
CA LEU A 66 4.79 -7.17 2.30
C LEU A 66 4.27 -7.44 0.90
N HIS A 67 4.40 -8.67 0.41
CA HIS A 67 3.85 -9.05 -0.89
C HIS A 67 2.33 -8.91 -0.91
N SER A 68 1.67 -9.39 0.11
CA SER A 68 0.22 -9.32 0.24
C SER A 68 -0.25 -7.86 0.27
N LEU A 69 0.41 -7.02 1.08
CA LEU A 69 0.08 -5.60 1.18
C LEU A 69 0.36 -4.87 -0.13
N LYS A 70 1.43 -5.24 -0.84
CA LYS A 70 1.76 -4.67 -2.14
C LYS A 70 0.62 -4.86 -3.13
N SER A 71 0.12 -6.08 -3.23
CA SER A 71 -0.97 -6.41 -4.15
C SER A 71 -2.25 -5.64 -3.84
N SER A 72 -2.63 -5.57 -2.57
CA SER A 72 -3.81 -4.84 -2.14
C SER A 72 -3.68 -3.34 -2.40
N SER A 73 -2.49 -2.79 -2.17
CA SER A 73 -2.22 -1.37 -2.40
C SER A 73 -2.36 -1.02 -3.88
N ALA A 74 -1.85 -1.86 -4.76
CA ALA A 74 -1.95 -1.65 -6.20
C ALA A 74 -3.41 -1.64 -6.66
N GLN A 75 -4.23 -2.53 -6.14
CA GLN A 75 -5.65 -2.63 -6.51
C GLN A 75 -6.42 -1.35 -6.22
N LEU A 76 -6.07 -0.65 -5.15
CA LEU A 76 -6.77 0.56 -4.74
C LEU A 76 -6.03 1.85 -5.11
N GLY A 77 -4.93 1.74 -5.83
CA GLY A 77 -4.20 2.92 -6.28
C GLY A 77 -3.37 3.58 -5.19
N ALA A 78 -3.05 2.86 -4.10
CA ALA A 78 -2.17 3.35 -3.04
C ALA A 78 -0.72 3.14 -3.48
N MET A 79 -0.25 3.97 -4.40
CA MET A 79 0.98 3.71 -5.15
C MET A 79 2.24 3.90 -4.32
N ARG A 80 2.26 4.86 -3.41
CA ARG A 80 3.42 5.01 -2.54
C ARG A 80 3.55 3.81 -1.60
N MET A 81 2.43 3.31 -1.07
CA MET A 81 2.44 2.08 -0.28
C MET A 81 2.95 0.91 -1.13
N TYR A 82 2.50 0.83 -2.38
CA TYR A 82 2.95 -0.21 -3.32
C TYR A 82 4.48 -0.21 -3.44
N HIS A 83 5.08 0.96 -3.70
CA HIS A 83 6.53 1.05 -3.89
C HIS A 83 7.31 0.76 -2.61
N LEU A 84 6.82 1.21 -1.46
CA LEU A 84 7.46 0.90 -0.18
C LEU A 84 7.43 -0.59 0.12
N CYS A 85 6.31 -1.25 -0.14
CA CYS A 85 6.18 -2.69 0.01
C CYS A 85 7.11 -3.44 -0.92
N ASP A 86 7.20 -2.99 -2.18
CA ASP A 86 8.07 -3.60 -3.17
C ASP A 86 9.54 -3.56 -2.74
N GLN A 87 9.98 -2.41 -2.23
CA GLN A 87 11.35 -2.26 -1.74
C GLN A 87 11.64 -3.22 -0.59
N GLY A 88 10.73 -3.30 0.37
CA GLY A 88 10.90 -4.19 1.53
C GLY A 88 10.84 -5.65 1.15
N GLU A 89 9.92 -6.01 0.26
CA GLU A 89 9.79 -7.37 -0.25
C GLU A 89 11.08 -7.82 -0.95
N GLN A 90 11.66 -6.95 -1.78
CA GLN A 90 12.88 -7.29 -2.50
C GLN A 90 14.06 -7.50 -1.54
N ARG A 91 14.18 -6.70 -0.50
CA ARG A 91 15.23 -6.88 0.49
C ARG A 91 15.09 -8.22 1.22
N ALA A 92 13.87 -8.54 1.62
CA ALA A 92 13.58 -9.82 2.28
C ALA A 92 13.87 -10.99 1.33
N ARG A 93 13.50 -10.86 0.06
CA ARG A 93 13.77 -11.88 -0.96
C ARG A 93 15.27 -12.12 -1.12
N ASP A 94 16.08 -11.07 -1.00
CA ASP A 94 17.54 -11.17 -1.05
C ASP A 94 18.13 -11.67 0.28
N GLY A 95 17.28 -11.97 1.26
CA GLY A 95 17.70 -12.54 2.53
C GLY A 95 18.11 -11.50 3.57
N SER A 96 17.82 -10.22 3.35
CA SER A 96 18.21 -9.15 4.26
C SER A 96 17.00 -8.39 4.79
N LEU A 97 17.00 -8.16 6.09
CA LEU A 97 16.00 -7.30 6.73
C LEU A 97 16.54 -5.91 7.08
N VAL A 98 17.76 -5.60 6.62
CA VAL A 98 18.38 -4.29 6.84
C VAL A 98 17.53 -3.22 6.15
N GLY A 99 17.16 -2.19 6.88
CA GLY A 99 16.35 -1.08 6.37
C GLY A 99 14.86 -1.36 6.27
N VAL A 100 14.43 -2.60 6.45
CA VAL A 100 13.00 -2.96 6.38
C VAL A 100 12.21 -2.31 7.52
N PRO A 101 12.71 -2.25 8.78
CA PRO A 101 11.95 -1.55 9.82
C PRO A 101 11.62 -0.10 9.46
N ALA A 102 12.55 0.64 8.86
CA ALA A 102 12.30 2.02 8.43
C ALA A 102 11.24 2.08 7.34
N LEU A 103 11.24 1.12 6.41
CA LEU A 103 10.22 1.04 5.37
C LEU A 103 8.83 0.79 5.97
N ILE A 104 8.75 -0.05 7.00
CA ILE A 104 7.47 -0.33 7.66
C ILE A 104 7.00 0.92 8.42
N ASP A 105 7.89 1.67 9.06
CA ASP A 105 7.54 2.95 9.68
C ASP A 105 6.92 3.90 8.65
N GLU A 106 7.55 4.02 7.49
CA GLU A 106 7.02 4.85 6.41
C GLU A 106 5.67 4.33 5.89
N LEU A 107 5.52 3.01 5.80
CA LEU A 107 4.25 2.40 5.39
C LEU A 107 3.13 2.74 6.36
N GLU A 108 3.39 2.71 7.65
CA GLU A 108 2.39 3.05 8.65
C GLU A 108 1.96 4.51 8.54
N GLN A 109 2.93 5.41 8.30
CA GLN A 109 2.63 6.82 8.09
C GLN A 109 1.83 7.03 6.81
N GLU A 110 2.22 6.36 5.75
CA GLU A 110 1.53 6.48 4.47
C GLU A 110 0.12 5.88 4.53
N PHE A 111 -0.05 4.78 5.27
CA PHE A 111 -1.38 4.20 5.44
C PHE A 111 -2.36 5.19 6.08
N ALA A 112 -1.91 6.01 7.01
CA ALA A 112 -2.77 7.02 7.62
C ALA A 112 -3.31 8.00 6.56
N ARG A 113 -2.48 8.40 5.60
CA ARG A 113 -2.88 9.27 4.49
C ARG A 113 -3.82 8.57 3.53
N VAL A 114 -3.49 7.32 3.18
CA VAL A 114 -4.30 6.51 2.27
C VAL A 114 -5.69 6.27 2.86
N ARG A 115 -5.77 6.01 4.16
CA ARG A 115 -7.04 5.81 4.84
C ARG A 115 -7.97 7.00 4.67
N GLU A 116 -7.45 8.22 4.83
CA GLU A 116 -8.22 9.44 4.65
C GLU A 116 -8.65 9.63 3.19
N TRP A 117 -7.75 9.35 2.27
CA TRP A 117 -8.05 9.43 0.84
C TRP A 117 -9.14 8.45 0.43
N LEU A 118 -9.07 7.20 0.91
CA LEU A 118 -10.07 6.18 0.61
C LEU A 118 -11.41 6.49 1.28
N ALA A 119 -11.39 7.07 2.48
CA ALA A 119 -12.62 7.48 3.14
C ALA A 119 -13.35 8.55 2.33
N SER A 120 -12.62 9.53 1.81
CA SER A 120 -13.20 10.55 0.92
C SER A 120 -13.77 9.94 -0.35
N ALA A 121 -13.03 9.02 -0.97
CA ALA A 121 -13.50 8.36 -2.19
C ALA A 121 -14.74 7.52 -1.94
N ARG A 122 -14.83 6.85 -0.78
CA ARG A 122 -15.99 6.07 -0.38
C ARG A 122 -17.21 6.97 -0.20
N ASP A 123 -17.03 8.10 0.46
CA ASP A 123 -18.11 9.04 0.72
C ASP A 123 -18.63 9.66 -0.57
N GLU A 124 -17.74 9.99 -1.50
CA GLU A 124 -18.14 10.45 -2.83
C GLU A 124 -18.94 9.39 -3.58
N GLY A 125 -18.58 8.11 -3.39
CA GLY A 125 -19.27 7.00 -4.03
C GLY A 125 -20.69 6.76 -3.50
N THR A 126 -21.06 7.35 -2.35
CA THR A 126 -22.37 7.20 -1.77
C THR A 126 -23.36 8.31 -2.13
N SER A 127 -22.88 9.37 -2.72
CA SER A 127 -23.73 10.52 -3.09
C SER A 127 -24.48 10.33 -4.40
#